data_635488ccbc6da206b605b2d1780137d3
#
_entry.id   635488ccbc6da206b605b2d1780137d3
#
_cell.length_a   1.000
_cell.length_b   1.000
_cell.length_c   1.000
_cell.angle_alpha   90.00
_cell.angle_beta   90.00
_cell.angle_gamma   90.00
#
_symmetry.space_group_name_H-M   'P 1'
#
loop_
_entity.id
_entity.type
_entity.pdbx_description
1 polymer ?
#
loop_
_entity_poly.entity_id
_entity_poly.type
_entity_poly.pdbx_seq_one_letter_code
_entity_poly.pdbx_strand_id
1 'polypeptide(L)'
;MFSFPVTPFIKKFEEKSPEKILKRSVDILDDAVAFELKSFIGSSQSSSGGFKDRAGNPDLYYTLFGWFTADALGMKKECDLVWPYVSTEINRKEPQGVYLHCLAILSALSGRTGEFKKLHGARLRKSPGMNEQKLYGAFLSVLSYWYLRDFRGIFRLRRKMKTLSFNEALPCPLAAASLVLAGSFREPVDGHIKQVMAFYDGK
;
A
#
# COMPACT_ATOMS: atom_id res chain seq x y z
N MET A 1 -0.91 31.73 9.62
CA MET A 1 -1.23 30.54 8.78
C MET A 1 0.09 30.00 8.22
N PHE A 2 0.69 29.01 8.88
CA PHE A 2 2.02 28.52 8.48
C PHE A 2 1.83 27.59 7.26
N SER A 3 2.21 28.07 6.09
CA SER A 3 2.35 27.28 4.87
C SER A 3 3.57 26.37 5.05
N PHE A 4 3.35 25.13 5.52
CA PHE A 4 4.40 24.13 5.52
C PHE A 4 4.77 23.79 4.07
N PRO A 5 6.04 23.58 3.73
CA PRO A 5 6.47 23.13 2.41
C PRO A 5 6.13 21.64 2.20
N VAL A 6 4.85 21.32 2.30
CA VAL A 6 4.33 19.95 2.12
C VAL A 6 4.26 19.62 0.63
N THR A 7 4.17 20.64 -0.21
CA THR A 7 3.92 20.55 -1.65
C THR A 7 4.93 19.68 -2.42
N PRO A 8 6.26 19.84 -2.25
CA PRO A 8 7.21 19.02 -3.02
C PRO A 8 7.23 17.54 -2.60
N PHE A 9 7.02 17.28 -1.31
CA PHE A 9 6.92 15.90 -0.77
C PHE A 9 5.67 15.20 -1.29
N ILE A 10 4.53 15.89 -1.23
CA ILE A 10 3.25 15.38 -1.73
C ILE A 10 3.35 15.05 -3.21
N LYS A 11 3.84 15.97 -4.04
CA LYS A 11 3.99 15.78 -5.48
C LYS A 11 4.88 14.58 -5.81
N LYS A 12 6.03 14.47 -5.14
CA LYS A 12 6.98 13.36 -5.36
C LYS A 12 6.41 12.01 -4.91
N PHE A 13 5.67 11.97 -3.81
CA PHE A 13 5.00 10.75 -3.35
C PHE A 13 3.86 10.36 -4.29
N GLU A 14 3.08 11.34 -4.74
CA GLU A 14 1.99 11.13 -5.70
C GLU A 14 2.49 10.56 -7.04
N GLU A 15 3.64 11.01 -7.53
CA GLU A 15 4.27 10.48 -8.74
C GLU A 15 4.73 9.03 -8.61
N LYS A 16 4.98 8.57 -7.37
CA LYS A 16 5.44 7.22 -7.03
C LYS A 16 4.35 6.39 -6.35
N SER A 17 3.10 6.83 -6.41
CA SER A 17 2.00 6.05 -5.85
C SER A 17 1.81 4.74 -6.64
N PRO A 18 1.35 3.66 -5.97
CA PRO A 18 1.15 2.37 -6.61
C PRO A 18 0.28 2.46 -7.87
N GLU A 19 -0.76 3.28 -7.86
CA GLU A 19 -1.65 3.46 -9.01
C GLU A 19 -0.91 4.03 -10.22
N LYS A 20 -0.08 5.06 -10.02
CA LYS A 20 0.66 5.68 -11.12
C LYS A 20 1.76 4.78 -11.67
N ILE A 21 2.43 4.03 -10.79
CA ILE A 21 3.43 3.04 -11.21
C ILE A 21 2.76 1.96 -12.05
N LEU A 22 1.66 1.39 -11.57
CA LEU A 22 0.93 0.34 -12.29
C LEU A 22 0.35 0.82 -13.61
N LYS A 23 -0.23 2.03 -13.66
CA LYS A 23 -0.72 2.62 -14.92
C LYS A 23 0.39 2.73 -15.97
N ARG A 24 1.56 3.25 -15.59
CA ARG A 24 2.71 3.30 -16.50
C ARG A 24 3.18 1.91 -16.94
N SER A 25 3.07 0.91 -16.05
CA SER A 25 3.44 -0.46 -16.39
C SER A 25 2.43 -1.09 -17.36
N VAL A 26 1.16 -0.75 -17.24
CA VAL A 26 0.12 -1.21 -18.18
C VAL A 26 0.30 -0.57 -19.56
N ASP A 27 0.71 0.71 -19.63
CA ASP A 27 0.92 1.44 -20.88
C ASP A 27 2.01 0.82 -21.79
N ILE A 28 2.87 -0.04 -21.25
CA ILE A 28 3.91 -0.76 -22.02
C ILE A 28 3.53 -2.21 -22.36
N LEU A 29 2.37 -2.69 -21.93
CA LEU A 29 1.88 -4.03 -22.30
C LEU A 29 1.28 -4.01 -23.70
N ASP A 30 1.46 -5.12 -24.40
CA ASP A 30 0.68 -5.34 -25.62
C ASP A 30 -0.79 -5.64 -25.34
N ASP A 31 -1.65 -5.47 -26.34
CA ASP A 31 -3.09 -5.61 -26.19
C ASP A 31 -3.51 -7.02 -25.78
N ALA A 32 -2.79 -8.06 -26.22
CA ALA A 32 -3.11 -9.45 -25.91
C ALA A 32 -2.85 -9.73 -24.42
N VAL A 33 -1.68 -9.30 -23.91
CA VAL A 33 -1.33 -9.43 -22.49
C VAL A 33 -2.28 -8.60 -21.62
N ALA A 34 -2.62 -7.39 -22.03
CA ALA A 34 -3.57 -6.55 -21.32
C ALA A 34 -4.97 -7.20 -21.24
N PHE A 35 -5.41 -7.85 -22.33
CA PHE A 35 -6.68 -8.58 -22.37
C PHE A 35 -6.68 -9.80 -21.44
N GLU A 36 -5.62 -10.63 -21.47
CA GLU A 36 -5.47 -11.78 -20.58
C GLU A 36 -5.46 -11.35 -19.11
N LEU A 37 -4.76 -10.27 -18.79
CA LEU A 37 -4.69 -9.73 -17.43
C LEU A 37 -6.06 -9.21 -16.96
N LYS A 38 -6.82 -8.53 -17.82
CA LYS A 38 -8.21 -8.13 -17.52
C LYS A 38 -9.09 -9.33 -17.24
N SER A 39 -9.01 -10.37 -18.06
CA SER A 39 -9.77 -11.61 -17.88
C SER A 39 -9.44 -12.28 -16.54
N PHE A 40 -8.14 -12.39 -16.22
CA PHE A 40 -7.68 -12.93 -14.95
C PHE A 40 -8.19 -12.13 -13.76
N ILE A 41 -8.05 -10.81 -13.78
CA ILE A 41 -8.51 -9.92 -12.69
C ILE A 41 -10.02 -10.03 -12.52
N GLY A 42 -10.81 -9.99 -13.60
CA GLY A 42 -12.26 -10.14 -13.53
C GLY A 42 -12.70 -11.49 -12.94
N SER A 43 -12.04 -12.59 -13.33
CA SER A 43 -12.34 -13.92 -12.79
C SER A 43 -11.91 -14.13 -11.33
N SER A 44 -10.94 -13.33 -10.88
CA SER A 44 -10.43 -13.35 -9.50
C SER A 44 -11.34 -12.61 -8.53
N GLN A 45 -12.29 -11.81 -8.99
CA GLN A 45 -13.25 -11.12 -8.12
C GLN A 45 -14.37 -12.08 -7.71
N SER A 46 -14.73 -12.05 -6.43
CA SER A 46 -15.84 -12.84 -5.87
C SER A 46 -17.16 -12.11 -6.03
N SER A 47 -18.27 -12.83 -5.84
CA SER A 47 -19.62 -12.25 -5.82
C SER A 47 -19.83 -11.21 -4.70
N SER A 48 -19.03 -11.25 -3.64
CA SER A 48 -19.05 -10.22 -2.57
C SER A 48 -18.30 -8.94 -2.95
N GLY A 49 -17.58 -8.93 -4.07
CA GLY A 49 -16.75 -7.82 -4.54
C GLY A 49 -15.29 -7.88 -4.11
N GLY A 50 -14.93 -8.69 -3.12
CA GLY A 50 -13.53 -8.90 -2.74
C GLY A 50 -12.78 -9.77 -3.76
N PHE A 51 -11.47 -9.55 -3.91
CA PHE A 51 -10.62 -10.42 -4.73
C PHE A 51 -10.19 -11.65 -3.94
N LYS A 52 -10.18 -12.79 -4.63
CA LYS A 52 -9.93 -14.10 -4.04
C LYS A 52 -8.45 -14.37 -3.81
N ASP A 53 -8.14 -15.01 -2.70
CA ASP A 53 -6.84 -15.60 -2.42
C ASP A 53 -6.63 -16.90 -3.22
N ARG A 54 -5.51 -17.58 -2.98
CA ARG A 54 -5.18 -18.86 -3.63
C ARG A 54 -6.13 -20.00 -3.27
N ALA A 55 -6.83 -19.89 -2.14
CA ALA A 55 -7.83 -20.85 -1.70
C ALA A 55 -9.23 -20.55 -2.25
N GLY A 56 -9.39 -19.45 -2.99
CA GLY A 56 -10.66 -19.02 -3.58
C GLY A 56 -11.53 -18.18 -2.66
N ASN A 57 -11.03 -17.78 -1.49
CA ASN A 57 -11.76 -16.95 -0.52
C ASN A 57 -11.46 -15.47 -0.72
N PRO A 58 -12.47 -14.56 -0.59
CA PRO A 58 -12.22 -13.13 -0.60
C PRO A 58 -11.28 -12.73 0.53
N ASP A 59 -10.24 -11.97 0.23
CA ASP A 59 -9.21 -11.56 1.17
C ASP A 59 -8.87 -10.09 0.99
N LEU A 60 -8.66 -9.35 2.10
CA LEU A 60 -8.40 -7.91 2.08
C LEU A 60 -7.08 -7.53 1.41
N TYR A 61 -6.05 -8.36 1.58
CA TYR A 61 -4.75 -8.12 0.97
C TYR A 61 -4.82 -8.30 -0.54
N TYR A 62 -5.40 -9.42 -1.00
CA TYR A 62 -5.65 -9.65 -2.43
C TYR A 62 -6.60 -8.62 -3.01
N THR A 63 -7.61 -8.17 -2.24
CA THR A 63 -8.53 -7.13 -2.67
C THR A 63 -7.82 -5.79 -2.90
N LEU A 64 -6.87 -5.41 -2.05
CA LEU A 64 -6.10 -4.18 -2.23
C LEU A 64 -5.29 -4.20 -3.53
N PHE A 65 -4.55 -5.28 -3.78
CA PHE A 65 -3.74 -5.38 -5.00
C PHE A 65 -4.58 -5.61 -6.25
N GLY A 66 -5.68 -6.38 -6.13
CA GLY A 66 -6.66 -6.55 -7.19
C GLY A 66 -7.29 -5.21 -7.59
N TRP A 67 -7.63 -4.37 -6.62
CA TRP A 67 -8.15 -3.03 -6.88
C TRP A 67 -7.13 -2.16 -7.64
N PHE A 68 -5.87 -2.13 -7.19
CA PHE A 68 -4.82 -1.36 -7.88
C PHE A 68 -4.61 -1.82 -9.33
N THR A 69 -4.62 -3.14 -9.55
CA THR A 69 -4.46 -3.71 -10.90
C THR A 69 -5.68 -3.42 -11.77
N ALA A 70 -6.89 -3.56 -11.23
CA ALA A 70 -8.12 -3.24 -11.93
C ALA A 70 -8.19 -1.75 -12.33
N ASP A 71 -7.82 -0.84 -11.41
CA ASP A 71 -7.77 0.60 -11.71
C ASP A 71 -6.74 0.93 -12.80
N ALA A 72 -5.55 0.31 -12.74
CA ALA A 72 -4.53 0.49 -13.76
C ALA A 72 -4.99 0.02 -15.15
N LEU A 73 -5.74 -1.09 -15.21
CA LEU A 73 -6.31 -1.66 -16.44
C LEU A 73 -7.59 -0.94 -16.91
N GLY A 74 -8.07 0.09 -16.19
CA GLY A 74 -9.28 0.82 -16.50
C GLY A 74 -10.58 0.05 -16.20
N MET A 75 -10.54 -0.97 -15.36
CA MET A 75 -11.68 -1.82 -14.95
C MET A 75 -12.48 -1.16 -13.83
N LYS A 76 -13.13 -0.06 -14.15
CA LYS A 76 -13.83 0.78 -13.17
C LYS A 76 -14.96 0.04 -12.45
N LYS A 77 -15.71 -0.81 -13.16
CA LYS A 77 -16.81 -1.60 -12.60
C LYS A 77 -16.30 -2.50 -11.46
N GLU A 78 -15.19 -3.19 -11.67
CA GLU A 78 -14.57 -4.08 -10.70
C GLU A 78 -14.08 -3.31 -9.46
N CYS A 79 -13.53 -2.12 -9.65
CA CYS A 79 -13.15 -1.22 -8.55
C CYS A 79 -14.38 -0.79 -7.72
N ASP A 80 -15.48 -0.42 -8.38
CA ASP A 80 -16.71 0.03 -7.70
C ASP A 80 -17.37 -1.10 -6.90
N LEU A 81 -17.27 -2.34 -7.37
CA LEU A 81 -17.82 -3.53 -6.71
C LEU A 81 -17.09 -3.91 -5.40
N VAL A 82 -15.90 -3.36 -5.13
CA VAL A 82 -15.10 -3.71 -3.94
C VAL A 82 -15.75 -3.20 -2.65
N TRP A 83 -16.48 -2.09 -2.69
CA TRP A 83 -16.98 -1.45 -1.47
C TRP A 83 -17.91 -2.32 -0.61
N PRO A 84 -18.89 -3.08 -1.13
CA PRO A 84 -19.71 -3.96 -0.31
C PRO A 84 -18.91 -4.93 0.55
N TYR A 85 -17.86 -5.54 -0.02
CA TYR A 85 -16.95 -6.41 0.73
C TYR A 85 -16.18 -5.63 1.82
N VAL A 86 -15.56 -4.52 1.46
CA VAL A 86 -14.82 -3.67 2.42
C VAL A 86 -15.70 -3.16 3.55
N SER A 87 -16.94 -2.77 3.26
CA SER A 87 -17.92 -2.32 4.26
C SER A 87 -18.25 -3.44 5.27
N THR A 88 -18.37 -4.68 4.80
CA THR A 88 -18.55 -5.84 5.69
C THR A 88 -17.32 -6.04 6.58
N GLU A 89 -16.12 -5.99 6.00
CA GLU A 89 -14.87 -6.20 6.75
C GLU A 89 -14.57 -5.07 7.74
N ILE A 90 -14.94 -3.82 7.45
CA ILE A 90 -14.80 -2.68 8.38
C ILE A 90 -15.57 -2.93 9.69
N ASN A 91 -16.74 -3.54 9.60
CA ASN A 91 -17.61 -3.81 10.75
C ASN A 91 -17.23 -5.10 11.49
N ARG A 92 -16.35 -5.93 10.94
CA ARG A 92 -15.82 -7.09 11.66
C ARG A 92 -14.92 -6.65 12.80
N LYS A 93 -14.95 -7.46 13.90
CA LYS A 93 -14.14 -7.18 15.09
C LYS A 93 -12.65 -7.24 14.78
N GLU A 94 -11.97 -6.12 15.06
CA GLU A 94 -10.54 -6.05 15.30
C GLU A 94 -9.60 -6.42 14.14
N PRO A 95 -9.66 -5.74 12.99
CA PRO A 95 -8.61 -5.90 11.98
C PRO A 95 -7.24 -5.53 12.60
N GLN A 96 -6.24 -6.38 12.36
CA GLN A 96 -4.89 -6.21 12.89
C GLN A 96 -3.85 -6.30 11.78
N GLY A 97 -2.65 -5.80 12.05
CA GLY A 97 -1.52 -5.92 11.15
C GLY A 97 -1.83 -5.42 9.73
N VAL A 98 -1.51 -6.25 8.74
CA VAL A 98 -1.67 -5.94 7.31
C VAL A 98 -3.11 -5.61 6.95
N TYR A 99 -4.08 -6.33 7.48
CA TYR A 99 -5.50 -6.13 7.17
C TYR A 99 -6.04 -4.76 7.61
N LEU A 100 -5.55 -4.23 8.73
CA LEU A 100 -5.89 -2.88 9.17
C LEU A 100 -5.43 -1.83 8.15
N HIS A 101 -4.25 -2.01 7.58
CA HIS A 101 -3.72 -1.11 6.55
C HIS A 101 -4.46 -1.27 5.22
N CYS A 102 -4.78 -2.49 4.81
CA CYS A 102 -5.59 -2.75 3.61
C CYS A 102 -6.96 -2.08 3.71
N LEU A 103 -7.65 -2.23 4.85
CA LEU A 103 -8.94 -1.56 5.10
C LEU A 103 -8.82 -0.04 5.03
N ALA A 104 -7.76 0.54 5.62
CA ALA A 104 -7.52 1.98 5.59
C ALA A 104 -7.41 2.51 4.14
N ILE A 105 -6.62 1.81 3.32
CA ILE A 105 -6.35 2.20 1.93
C ILE A 105 -7.61 1.98 1.08
N LEU A 106 -8.23 0.81 1.15
CA LEU A 106 -9.45 0.49 0.39
C LEU A 106 -10.62 1.44 0.73
N SER A 107 -10.78 1.81 2.01
CA SER A 107 -11.78 2.80 2.43
C SER A 107 -11.51 4.18 1.81
N ALA A 108 -10.22 4.56 1.70
CA ALA A 108 -9.85 5.82 1.07
C ALA A 108 -10.08 5.80 -0.44
N LEU A 109 -9.71 4.72 -1.11
CA LEU A 109 -9.92 4.53 -2.55
C LEU A 109 -11.41 4.51 -2.93
N SER A 110 -12.26 3.98 -2.04
CA SER A 110 -13.72 4.00 -2.18
C SER A 110 -14.38 5.31 -1.74
N GLY A 111 -13.62 6.34 -1.34
CA GLY A 111 -14.16 7.62 -0.88
C GLY A 111 -14.82 7.59 0.51
N ARG A 112 -14.64 6.52 1.29
CA ARG A 112 -15.30 6.26 2.58
C ARG A 112 -14.37 6.38 3.79
N THR A 113 -13.42 7.29 3.73
CA THR A 113 -12.42 7.51 4.81
C THR A 113 -13.03 7.81 6.17
N GLY A 114 -14.20 8.46 6.22
CA GLY A 114 -14.87 8.85 7.46
C GLY A 114 -15.26 7.66 8.31
N GLU A 115 -15.82 6.63 7.68
CA GLU A 115 -16.27 5.40 8.35
C GLU A 115 -15.08 4.65 8.97
N PHE A 116 -14.02 4.42 8.19
CA PHE A 116 -12.79 3.82 8.71
C PHE A 116 -12.17 4.63 9.86
N LYS A 117 -12.07 5.95 9.73
CA LYS A 117 -11.48 6.80 10.79
C LYS A 117 -12.27 6.75 12.09
N LYS A 118 -13.59 6.67 12.02
CA LYS A 118 -14.48 6.55 13.18
C LYS A 118 -14.25 5.24 13.93
N LEU A 119 -14.17 4.12 13.22
CA LEU A 119 -14.10 2.78 13.82
C LEU A 119 -12.66 2.37 14.18
N HIS A 120 -11.69 2.65 13.32
CA HIS A 120 -10.34 2.09 13.40
C HIS A 120 -9.22 3.13 13.42
N GLY A 121 -9.51 4.42 13.26
CA GLY A 121 -8.48 5.46 13.17
C GLY A 121 -7.59 5.55 14.42
N ALA A 122 -8.13 5.32 15.61
CA ALA A 122 -7.35 5.30 16.85
C ALA A 122 -6.39 4.09 16.90
N ARG A 123 -6.85 2.93 16.42
CA ARG A 123 -6.06 1.70 16.35
C ARG A 123 -4.92 1.84 15.34
N LEU A 124 -5.18 2.37 14.15
CA LEU A 124 -4.14 2.62 13.14
C LEU A 124 -3.02 3.51 13.70
N ARG A 125 -3.36 4.55 14.49
CA ARG A 125 -2.37 5.43 15.12
C ARG A 125 -1.57 4.76 16.23
N LYS A 126 -2.14 3.79 16.91
CA LYS A 126 -1.49 3.02 17.99
C LYS A 126 -0.71 1.81 17.46
N SER A 127 -1.03 1.35 16.24
CA SER A 127 -0.35 0.21 15.64
C SER A 127 1.12 0.57 15.44
N PRO A 128 2.03 0.09 16.28
CA PRO A 128 3.45 0.21 16.03
C PRO A 128 3.79 -0.94 15.09
N GLY A 129 3.93 -0.70 13.83
CA GLY A 129 4.53 -1.67 12.92
C GLY A 129 5.98 -1.95 13.32
N MET A 130 6.23 -2.73 14.39
CA MET A 130 7.57 -2.80 14.98
C MET A 130 7.90 -4.17 15.57
N ASN A 131 7.82 -5.25 14.78
CA ASN A 131 8.56 -6.50 15.01
C ASN A 131 9.25 -6.88 13.70
N GLU A 132 9.84 -8.04 13.51
CA GLU A 132 10.66 -8.41 12.33
C GLU A 132 10.02 -8.15 10.95
N GLN A 133 8.70 -7.95 10.90
CA GLN A 133 7.94 -7.36 9.79
C GLN A 133 7.96 -5.81 9.76
N LYS A 134 8.92 -5.18 10.46
CA LYS A 134 8.96 -3.72 10.72
C LYS A 134 8.93 -2.89 9.46
N LEU A 135 9.66 -3.31 8.45
CA LEU A 135 9.83 -2.56 7.22
C LEU A 135 8.58 -2.59 6.34
N TYR A 136 8.00 -3.77 6.18
CA TYR A 136 6.75 -3.91 5.42
C TYR A 136 5.58 -3.22 6.12
N GLY A 137 5.49 -3.36 7.44
CA GLY A 137 4.52 -2.63 8.26
C GLY A 137 4.69 -1.11 8.18
N ALA A 138 5.94 -0.61 8.15
CA ALA A 138 6.22 0.81 7.95
C ALA A 138 5.79 1.29 6.55
N PHE A 139 6.06 0.51 5.51
CA PHE A 139 5.61 0.80 4.14
C PHE A 139 4.08 0.89 4.06
N LEU A 140 3.37 -0.10 4.57
CA LEU A 140 1.90 -0.09 4.62
C LEU A 140 1.35 1.07 5.46
N SER A 141 2.03 1.43 6.54
CA SER A 141 1.66 2.57 7.38
C SER A 141 1.79 3.88 6.62
N VAL A 142 2.88 4.08 5.86
CA VAL A 142 3.05 5.28 5.01
C VAL A 142 1.94 5.34 3.97
N LEU A 143 1.66 4.24 3.28
CA LEU A 143 0.57 4.19 2.31
C LEU A 143 -0.77 4.52 2.96
N SER A 144 -1.11 3.88 4.09
CA SER A 144 -2.35 4.14 4.81
C SER A 144 -2.51 5.61 5.20
N TYR A 145 -1.47 6.21 5.79
CA TYR A 145 -1.51 7.63 6.15
C TYR A 145 -1.60 8.53 4.92
N TRP A 146 -0.94 8.16 3.83
CA TRP A 146 -1.02 8.89 2.56
C TRP A 146 -2.46 8.91 2.02
N TYR A 147 -3.09 7.75 1.87
CA TYR A 147 -4.46 7.65 1.36
C TYR A 147 -5.49 8.30 2.29
N LEU A 148 -5.31 8.18 3.60
CA LEU A 148 -6.14 8.84 4.60
C LEU A 148 -5.88 10.33 4.74
N ARG A 149 -4.89 10.91 4.03
CA ARG A 149 -4.43 12.30 4.17
C ARG A 149 -4.02 12.65 5.61
N ASP A 150 -3.49 11.67 6.36
CA ASP A 150 -2.93 11.88 7.71
C ASP A 150 -1.42 12.18 7.64
N PHE A 151 -1.08 13.39 7.20
CA PHE A 151 0.32 13.83 7.09
C PHE A 151 1.05 13.87 8.45
N ARG A 152 0.33 14.06 9.55
CA ARG A 152 0.93 13.97 10.90
C ARG A 152 1.39 12.54 11.21
N GLY A 153 0.65 11.55 10.77
CA GLY A 153 1.04 10.13 10.84
C GLY A 153 2.33 9.87 10.08
N ILE A 154 2.44 10.37 8.86
CA ILE A 154 3.66 10.24 8.02
C ILE A 154 4.87 10.86 8.71
N PHE A 155 4.76 12.08 9.24
CA PHE A 155 5.89 12.75 9.94
C PHE A 155 6.32 12.02 11.21
N ARG A 156 5.36 11.46 11.98
CA ARG A 156 5.69 10.63 13.16
C ARG A 156 6.44 9.37 12.76
N LEU A 157 6.00 8.71 11.70
CA LEU A 157 6.63 7.49 11.20
C LEU A 157 8.05 7.77 10.70
N ARG A 158 8.25 8.84 9.92
CA ARG A 158 9.58 9.27 9.44
C ARG A 158 10.56 9.43 10.60
N ARG A 159 10.14 10.03 11.71
CA ARG A 159 10.99 10.22 12.89
C ARG A 159 11.42 8.90 13.53
N LYS A 160 10.52 7.91 13.54
CA LYS A 160 10.82 6.56 14.03
C LYS A 160 11.73 5.78 13.08
N MET A 161 11.58 5.97 11.77
CA MET A 161 12.37 5.24 10.77
C MET A 161 13.85 5.63 10.74
N LYS A 162 14.21 6.83 11.18
CA LYS A 162 15.62 7.25 11.29
C LYS A 162 16.47 6.38 12.22
N THR A 163 15.83 5.60 13.10
CA THR A 163 16.50 4.71 14.04
C THR A 163 16.53 3.25 13.56
N LEU A 164 16.02 2.95 12.37
CA LEU A 164 16.05 1.59 11.82
C LEU A 164 17.41 1.34 11.15
N SER A 165 18.15 0.40 11.69
CA SER A 165 19.31 -0.19 11.03
C SER A 165 18.92 -1.53 10.41
N PHE A 166 19.43 -1.80 9.22
CA PHE A 166 19.21 -3.05 8.51
C PHE A 166 20.48 -3.89 8.64
N ASN A 167 20.49 -4.86 9.54
CA ASN A 167 21.66 -5.70 9.82
C ASN A 167 21.57 -7.07 9.18
N GLU A 168 20.50 -7.39 8.47
CA GLU A 168 20.22 -8.72 7.90
C GLU A 168 19.76 -8.60 6.44
N ALA A 169 19.98 -9.67 5.68
CA ALA A 169 19.48 -9.80 4.32
C ALA A 169 17.94 -9.71 4.31
N LEU A 170 17.43 -8.79 3.50
CA LEU A 170 15.99 -8.59 3.37
C LEU A 170 15.47 -9.36 2.16
N PRO A 171 14.33 -10.06 2.27
CA PRO A 171 13.62 -10.55 1.10
C PRO A 171 13.37 -9.42 0.09
N CYS A 172 13.45 -9.72 -1.20
CA CYS A 172 13.33 -8.73 -2.28
C CYS A 172 12.16 -7.74 -2.12
N PRO A 173 10.93 -8.17 -1.73
CA PRO A 173 9.83 -7.22 -1.51
C PRO A 173 10.10 -6.23 -0.36
N LEU A 174 10.79 -6.68 0.69
CA LEU A 174 11.13 -5.81 1.83
C LEU A 174 12.25 -4.84 1.47
N ALA A 175 13.23 -5.28 0.69
CA ALA A 175 14.27 -4.42 0.15
C ALA A 175 13.67 -3.31 -0.73
N ALA A 176 12.78 -3.66 -1.66
CA ALA A 176 12.06 -2.70 -2.48
C ALA A 176 11.23 -1.70 -1.64
N ALA A 177 10.52 -2.20 -0.63
CA ALA A 177 9.75 -1.35 0.29
C ALA A 177 10.67 -0.36 1.05
N SER A 178 11.87 -0.79 1.46
CA SER A 178 12.83 0.09 2.15
C SER A 178 13.31 1.23 1.26
N LEU A 179 13.65 0.91 0.01
CA LEU A 179 14.10 1.91 -0.97
C LEU A 179 13.00 2.94 -1.29
N VAL A 180 11.75 2.47 -1.45
CA VAL A 180 10.60 3.36 -1.66
C VAL A 180 10.39 4.28 -0.45
N LEU A 181 10.49 3.76 0.77
CA LEU A 181 10.36 4.55 1.98
C LEU A 181 11.48 5.59 2.12
N ALA A 182 12.73 5.18 1.96
CA ALA A 182 13.88 6.09 2.03
C ALA A 182 13.74 7.22 0.99
N GLY A 183 13.46 6.87 -0.26
CA GLY A 183 13.24 7.84 -1.33
C GLY A 183 12.04 8.77 -1.06
N SER A 184 10.98 8.27 -0.44
CA SER A 184 9.81 9.07 -0.06
C SER A 184 10.12 10.09 1.03
N PHE A 185 11.03 9.76 1.95
CA PHE A 185 11.44 10.66 3.02
C PHE A 185 12.64 11.56 2.69
N ARG A 186 13.14 11.52 1.45
CA ARG A 186 14.37 12.22 1.03
C ARG A 186 15.60 11.86 1.86
N GLU A 187 15.62 10.66 2.41
CA GLU A 187 16.84 10.12 3.01
C GLU A 187 17.82 9.74 1.87
N PRO A 188 19.14 9.81 2.10
CA PRO A 188 20.11 9.37 1.11
C PRO A 188 19.86 7.90 0.76
N VAL A 189 19.46 7.64 -0.49
CA VAL A 189 19.09 6.28 -0.93
C VAL A 189 20.34 5.43 -1.19
N ASP A 190 21.46 6.07 -1.51
CA ASP A 190 22.71 5.38 -1.90
C ASP A 190 23.23 4.43 -0.82
N GLY A 191 23.13 4.82 0.46
CA GLY A 191 23.49 3.95 1.59
C GLY A 191 22.60 2.70 1.68
N HIS A 192 21.29 2.88 1.46
CA HIS A 192 20.32 1.78 1.46
C HIS A 192 20.50 0.86 0.25
N ILE A 193 20.77 1.43 -0.92
CA ILE A 193 21.08 0.65 -2.13
C ILE A 193 22.32 -0.19 -1.88
N LYS A 194 23.41 0.39 -1.35
CA LYS A 194 24.64 -0.35 -1.03
C LYS A 194 24.40 -1.47 -0.05
N GLN A 195 23.59 -1.24 1.00
CA GLN A 195 23.24 -2.30 1.97
C GLN A 195 22.42 -3.42 1.30
N VAL A 196 21.42 -3.08 0.49
CA VAL A 196 20.64 -4.07 -0.24
C VAL A 196 21.50 -4.87 -1.19
N MET A 197 22.35 -4.21 -1.97
CA MET A 197 23.26 -4.86 -2.93
C MET A 197 24.27 -5.77 -2.23
N ALA A 198 24.82 -5.36 -1.09
CA ALA A 198 25.77 -6.17 -0.32
C ALA A 198 25.18 -7.53 0.11
N PHE A 199 23.87 -7.66 0.28
CA PHE A 199 23.21 -8.93 0.57
C PHE A 199 22.97 -9.81 -0.67
N TYR A 200 22.91 -9.21 -1.86
CA TYR A 200 22.69 -9.93 -3.11
C TYR A 200 24.00 -10.30 -3.82
N ASP A 201 25.06 -9.52 -3.61
CA ASP A 201 26.39 -9.78 -4.18
C ASP A 201 27.21 -10.75 -3.32
N GLY A 202 26.83 -10.99 -2.09
CA GLY A 202 27.42 -11.98 -1.18
C GLY A 202 26.95 -13.40 -1.51
N LYS A 203 27.46 -13.95 -2.60
CA LYS A 203 27.26 -15.36 -2.96
C LYS A 203 28.10 -16.27 -2.10
#